data_273cd339b685a3e36469cb4876aaee35
#
_entry.id   273cd339b685a3e36469cb4876aaee35
#
_cell.length_a   1.000
_cell.length_b   1.000
_cell.length_c   1.000
_cell.angle_alpha   90.00
_cell.angle_beta   90.00
_cell.angle_gamma   90.00
#
_symmetry.space_group_name_H-M   'P 1'
#
loop_
_entity.id
_entity.type
_entity.pdbx_description
1 polymer ?
#
loop_
_entity_poly.entity_id
_entity_poly.type
_entity_poly.pdbx_seq_one_letter_code
_entity_poly.pdbx_strand_id
1 'polypeptide(L)'
;MHAYAGAVGGITFTFTNRCGGTVWPGVLANSGSSPLQTTGFELGPGETRSLTAPSGWSGRFWARTGCAFDAASGKGACATGDCGSGEVECRGRGAAPPATLAEFTLGGGGSKDYYDVSLVDG
;
A
#
# COMPACT_ATOMS: atom_id res chain seq x y z
N MET A 1 -3.73 -1.92 -9.66
CA MET A 1 -2.34 -1.95 -9.29
C MET A 1 -1.53 -2.71 -10.32
N HIS A 2 -0.42 -2.19 -10.68
CA HIS A 2 0.42 -2.80 -11.68
C HIS A 2 1.74 -3.14 -11.07
N ALA A 3 2.15 -4.37 -11.08
CA ALA A 3 3.44 -4.77 -10.59
C ALA A 3 4.28 -5.22 -11.76
N TYR A 4 5.46 -4.70 -11.89
CA TYR A 4 6.33 -5.00 -13.01
C TYR A 4 7.62 -5.65 -12.51
N ALA A 5 7.94 -6.84 -12.96
CA ALA A 5 9.16 -7.49 -12.53
C ALA A 5 10.36 -6.86 -13.20
N GLY A 6 11.29 -6.45 -12.39
CA GLY A 6 12.59 -6.04 -12.87
C GLY A 6 13.38 -7.25 -13.34
N ALA A 7 14.53 -6.99 -13.96
CA ALA A 7 15.37 -8.03 -14.54
C ALA A 7 15.94 -9.01 -13.52
N VAL A 8 15.84 -8.75 -12.22
CA VAL A 8 16.47 -9.55 -11.16
C VAL A 8 15.46 -10.02 -10.13
N GLY A 9 14.29 -10.41 -10.55
CA GLY A 9 13.34 -11.06 -9.67
C GLY A 9 12.58 -10.15 -8.72
N GLY A 10 12.64 -8.84 -8.89
CA GLY A 10 11.78 -7.92 -8.17
C GLY A 10 10.44 -7.78 -8.86
N ILE A 11 9.40 -7.50 -8.08
CA ILE A 11 8.06 -7.28 -8.60
C ILE A 11 7.66 -5.84 -8.26
N THR A 12 7.11 -5.13 -9.23
CA THR A 12 6.67 -3.76 -9.03
C THR A 12 5.16 -3.71 -8.94
N PHE A 13 4.66 -3.14 -7.85
CA PHE A 13 3.24 -2.85 -7.68
C PHE A 13 2.99 -1.40 -8.04
N THR A 14 2.06 -1.15 -8.94
CA THR A 14 1.69 0.22 -9.30
C THR A 14 0.30 0.52 -8.77
N PHE A 15 0.22 1.48 -7.86
CA PHE A 15 -1.01 1.94 -7.25
C PHE A 15 -1.56 3.10 -8.05
N THR A 16 -2.82 3.03 -8.44
CA THR A 16 -3.50 4.12 -9.13
C THR A 16 -4.74 4.51 -8.36
N ASN A 17 -4.85 5.79 -8.00
CA ASN A 17 -6.03 6.30 -7.31
C ASN A 17 -7.07 6.73 -8.33
N ARG A 18 -8.15 5.94 -8.43
CA ARG A 18 -9.29 6.25 -9.30
C ARG A 18 -10.46 6.82 -8.53
N CYS A 19 -10.23 7.22 -7.28
CA CYS A 19 -11.24 7.87 -6.46
C CYS A 19 -11.28 9.37 -6.74
N GLY A 20 -12.38 10.01 -6.40
CA GLY A 20 -12.50 11.47 -6.56
C GLY A 20 -11.78 12.26 -5.50
N GLY A 21 -11.25 11.61 -4.46
CA GLY A 21 -10.52 12.25 -3.38
C GLY A 21 -9.21 11.56 -3.11
N THR A 22 -8.41 12.15 -2.23
CA THR A 22 -7.14 11.58 -1.82
C THR A 22 -7.35 10.29 -1.03
N VAL A 23 -6.49 9.29 -1.26
CA VAL A 23 -6.43 8.07 -0.46
C VAL A 23 -5.02 7.92 0.08
N TRP A 24 -4.88 7.15 1.16
CA TRP A 24 -3.59 6.91 1.80
C TRP A 24 -3.37 5.39 1.88
N PRO A 25 -2.84 4.77 0.82
CA PRO A 25 -2.58 3.34 0.84
C PRO A 25 -1.68 2.94 2.00
N GLY A 26 -2.02 1.85 2.67
CA GLY A 26 -1.20 1.25 3.70
C GLY A 26 -0.59 -0.04 3.19
N VAL A 27 0.59 -0.37 3.70
CA VAL A 27 1.36 -1.53 3.27
C VAL A 27 1.86 -2.27 4.50
N LEU A 28 1.61 -3.57 4.55
CA LEU A 28 2.11 -4.41 5.64
C LEU A 28 2.73 -5.68 5.07
N ALA A 29 4.03 -5.85 5.30
CA ALA A 29 4.70 -7.09 4.96
C ALA A 29 4.35 -8.16 5.98
N ASN A 30 4.11 -9.39 5.52
CA ASN A 30 3.89 -10.51 6.43
C ASN A 30 5.17 -10.88 7.17
N SER A 31 5.01 -11.60 8.29
CA SER A 31 6.15 -12.10 9.04
C SER A 31 7.09 -12.88 8.12
N GLY A 32 8.36 -12.58 8.17
CA GLY A 32 9.37 -13.19 7.31
C GLY A 32 9.61 -12.48 5.99
N SER A 33 8.78 -11.49 5.64
CA SER A 33 8.99 -10.67 4.44
C SER A 33 9.57 -9.32 4.82
N SER A 34 10.40 -8.76 3.95
CA SER A 34 11.02 -7.47 4.18
C SER A 34 10.01 -6.33 3.99
N PRO A 35 10.09 -5.27 4.79
CA PRO A 35 9.29 -4.08 4.53
C PRO A 35 9.62 -3.48 3.16
N LEU A 36 8.63 -2.91 2.50
CA LEU A 36 8.86 -2.20 1.25
C LEU A 36 9.39 -0.79 1.53
N GLN A 37 9.57 0.02 0.49
CA GLN A 37 10.16 1.36 0.59
C GLN A 37 9.35 2.28 1.50
N THR A 38 8.05 2.02 1.61
CA THR A 38 7.15 2.76 2.50
C THR A 38 6.10 1.81 3.06
N THR A 39 5.58 2.13 4.22
CA THR A 39 4.48 1.40 4.86
C THR A 39 3.16 2.17 4.77
N GLY A 40 3.18 3.34 4.19
CA GLY A 40 1.99 4.15 3.96
C GLY A 40 2.36 5.43 3.26
N PHE A 41 1.49 5.89 2.38
CA PHE A 41 1.75 7.11 1.61
C PHE A 41 0.45 7.77 1.18
N GLU A 42 0.55 9.04 0.80
CA GLU A 42 -0.58 9.80 0.28
C GLU A 42 -0.62 9.68 -1.24
N LEU A 43 -1.82 9.52 -1.79
CA LEU A 43 -2.02 9.40 -3.23
C LEU A 43 -3.25 10.22 -3.63
N GLY A 44 -3.04 11.32 -4.33
CA GLY A 44 -4.12 12.19 -4.77
C GLY A 44 -4.92 11.59 -5.92
N PRO A 45 -6.07 12.20 -6.25
CA PRO A 45 -6.90 11.70 -7.34
C PRO A 45 -6.14 11.63 -8.66
N GLY A 46 -6.21 10.48 -9.32
CA GLY A 46 -5.52 10.26 -10.60
C GLY A 46 -4.04 10.01 -10.47
N GLU A 47 -3.47 10.08 -9.28
CA GLU A 47 -2.05 9.83 -9.08
C GLU A 47 -1.72 8.35 -9.12
N THR A 48 -0.47 8.07 -9.49
CA THR A 48 0.07 6.72 -9.57
C THR A 48 1.40 6.67 -8.84
N ARG A 49 1.62 5.60 -8.07
CA ARG A 49 2.89 5.35 -7.41
C ARG A 49 3.24 3.87 -7.48
N SER A 50 4.51 3.57 -7.71
CA SER A 50 5.00 2.21 -7.80
C SER A 50 5.90 1.86 -6.61
N LEU A 51 5.74 0.63 -6.12
CA LEU A 51 6.59 0.06 -5.08
C LEU A 51 7.15 -1.26 -5.60
N THR A 52 8.42 -1.51 -5.33
CA THR A 52 9.06 -2.75 -5.73
C THR A 52 9.18 -3.69 -4.54
N ALA A 53 8.79 -4.94 -4.74
CA ALA A 53 8.92 -5.98 -3.74
C ALA A 53 9.90 -7.05 -4.22
N PRO A 54 10.69 -7.64 -3.30
CA PRO A 54 11.58 -8.73 -3.68
C PRO A 54 10.80 -9.99 -4.01
N SER A 55 11.44 -10.88 -4.74
CA SER A 55 10.88 -12.19 -5.04
C SER A 55 10.52 -12.93 -3.74
N GLY A 56 9.38 -13.58 -3.74
CA GLY A 56 8.91 -14.30 -2.56
C GLY A 56 8.24 -13.44 -1.50
N TRP A 57 8.10 -12.15 -1.74
CA TRP A 57 7.45 -11.25 -0.78
C TRP A 57 5.99 -11.60 -0.59
N SER A 58 5.53 -11.49 0.64
CA SER A 58 4.09 -11.58 0.94
C SER A 58 3.69 -10.45 1.87
N GLY A 59 2.46 -9.99 1.72
CA GLY A 59 1.96 -8.89 2.50
C GLY A 59 0.58 -8.47 2.05
N ARG A 60 0.15 -7.31 2.52
CA ARG A 60 -1.16 -6.79 2.20
C ARG A 60 -1.14 -5.29 2.00
N PHE A 61 -2.08 -4.83 1.22
CA PHE A 61 -2.31 -3.41 0.96
C PHE A 61 -3.76 -3.08 1.28
N TRP A 62 -4.01 -1.85 1.66
CA TRP A 62 -5.38 -1.35 1.84
C TRP A 62 -5.39 0.15 1.59
N ALA A 63 -6.58 0.70 1.36
CA ALA A 63 -6.75 2.13 1.20
C ALA A 63 -7.27 2.72 2.50
N ARG A 64 -6.67 3.81 2.94
CA ARG A 64 -7.17 4.61 4.04
C ARG A 64 -7.84 5.84 3.44
N THR A 65 -8.96 6.26 3.99
CA THR A 65 -9.66 7.46 3.53
C THR A 65 -10.01 8.36 4.70
N GLY A 66 -10.30 9.61 4.40
CA GLY A 66 -10.66 10.57 5.43
C GLY A 66 -9.55 10.80 6.42
N CYS A 67 -8.32 10.87 5.95
CA CYS A 67 -7.18 11.08 6.81
C CYS A 67 -6.95 12.57 7.04
N ALA A 68 -6.53 12.91 8.24
CA ALA A 68 -6.12 14.26 8.59
C ALA A 68 -4.82 14.18 9.37
N PHE A 69 -3.75 14.69 8.79
CA PHE A 69 -2.44 14.71 9.42
C PHE A 69 -1.98 16.15 9.57
N ASP A 70 -1.51 16.49 10.78
CA ASP A 70 -1.02 17.82 11.06
C ASP A 70 0.26 18.10 10.27
N ALA A 71 0.30 19.22 9.55
CA ALA A 71 1.43 19.56 8.70
C ALA A 71 2.72 19.79 9.50
N ALA A 72 2.61 20.22 10.74
CA ALA A 72 3.78 20.51 11.57
C ALA A 72 4.32 19.27 12.27
N SER A 73 3.44 18.43 12.84
CA SER A 73 3.86 17.26 13.63
C SER A 73 3.81 15.97 12.85
N GLY A 74 3.07 15.93 11.73
CA GLY A 74 2.82 14.70 10.98
C GLY A 74 1.84 13.74 11.63
N LYS A 75 1.28 14.11 12.76
CA LYS A 75 0.38 13.24 13.51
C LYS A 75 -1.06 13.39 13.05
N GLY A 76 -1.79 12.27 13.08
CA GLY A 76 -3.18 12.26 12.68
C GLY A 76 -3.76 10.87 12.62
N ALA A 77 -4.89 10.74 11.96
CA ALA A 77 -5.60 9.47 11.85
C ALA A 77 -6.50 9.49 10.61
N CYS A 78 -7.03 8.34 10.28
CA CYS A 78 -7.91 8.17 9.12
C CYS A 78 -9.27 7.67 9.56
N ALA A 79 -10.32 8.06 8.83
CA ALA A 79 -11.68 7.63 9.11
C ALA A 79 -11.88 6.15 8.80
N THR A 80 -11.26 5.64 7.73
CA THR A 80 -11.34 4.23 7.37
C THR A 80 -9.94 3.65 7.19
N GLY A 81 -9.76 2.41 7.61
CA GLY A 81 -8.51 1.68 7.43
C GLY A 81 -7.33 2.22 8.24
N ASP A 82 -7.59 3.04 9.26
CA ASP A 82 -6.51 3.61 10.06
C ASP A 82 -5.62 2.52 10.63
N CYS A 83 -4.31 2.72 10.60
CA CYS A 83 -3.37 1.72 11.10
C CYS A 83 -2.90 2.00 12.53
N GLY A 84 -3.41 3.04 13.14
CA GLY A 84 -3.11 3.33 14.54
C GLY A 84 -1.70 3.83 14.81
N SER A 85 -0.92 4.12 13.78
CA SER A 85 0.44 4.63 13.96
C SER A 85 0.48 6.11 14.32
N GLY A 86 -0.61 6.81 14.04
CA GLY A 86 -0.67 8.26 14.21
C GLY A 86 0.06 9.04 13.13
N GLU A 87 0.52 8.36 12.08
CA GLU A 87 1.32 8.96 11.01
C GLU A 87 0.91 8.39 9.66
N VAL A 88 1.42 8.99 8.58
CA VAL A 88 1.21 8.48 7.23
C VAL A 88 1.81 7.09 7.08
N GLU A 89 3.03 6.88 7.58
CA GLU A 89 3.66 5.56 7.59
C GLU A 89 3.03 4.70 8.68
N CYS A 90 2.64 3.48 8.34
CA CYS A 90 2.00 2.57 9.30
C CYS A 90 2.99 1.82 10.20
N ARG A 91 4.24 1.71 9.78
CA ARG A 91 5.35 1.15 10.56
C ARG A 91 5.07 -0.26 11.12
N GLY A 92 4.55 -1.13 10.27
CA GLY A 92 4.28 -2.51 10.65
C GLY A 92 2.95 -2.74 11.35
N ARG A 93 2.07 -1.75 11.34
CA ARG A 93 0.71 -1.88 11.90
C ARG A 93 -0.28 -2.15 10.78
N GLY A 94 -1.27 -3.00 11.05
CA GLY A 94 -2.32 -3.32 10.10
C GLY A 94 -3.53 -2.42 10.23
N ALA A 95 -4.44 -2.57 9.27
CA ALA A 95 -5.64 -1.74 9.20
C ALA A 95 -6.64 -2.09 10.28
N ALA A 96 -7.22 -1.06 10.89
CA ALA A 96 -8.39 -1.24 11.75
C ALA A 96 -9.65 -1.33 10.88
N PRO A 97 -10.59 -2.23 11.19
CA PRO A 97 -11.85 -2.29 10.45
C PRO A 97 -12.65 -1.00 10.62
N PRO A 98 -13.47 -0.62 9.61
CA PRO A 98 -13.64 -1.33 8.35
C PRO A 98 -12.50 -1.05 7.37
N ALA A 99 -12.05 -2.09 6.68
CA ALA A 99 -11.02 -1.97 5.66
C ALA A 99 -11.13 -3.14 4.68
N THR A 100 -10.88 -2.85 3.40
CA THR A 100 -10.77 -3.89 2.38
C THR A 100 -9.30 -4.13 2.11
N LEU A 101 -8.86 -5.36 2.32
CA LEU A 101 -7.46 -5.73 2.19
C LEU A 101 -7.22 -6.47 0.88
N ALA A 102 -6.12 -6.15 0.20
CA ALA A 102 -5.62 -6.94 -0.90
C ALA A 102 -4.38 -7.69 -0.41
N GLU A 103 -4.43 -9.00 -0.40
CA GLU A 103 -3.33 -9.83 0.08
C GLU A 103 -2.59 -10.46 -1.09
N PHE A 104 -1.26 -10.53 -0.96
CA PHE A 104 -0.41 -11.10 -1.98
C PHE A 104 0.61 -12.04 -1.37
N THR A 105 0.81 -13.18 -2.05
CA THR A 105 1.91 -14.08 -1.77
C THR A 105 2.61 -14.31 -3.10
N LEU A 106 3.81 -13.80 -3.22
CA LEU A 106 4.55 -13.85 -4.47
C LEU A 106 5.43 -15.09 -4.49
N GLY A 107 5.27 -15.91 -5.53
CA GLY A 107 6.14 -17.05 -5.72
C GLY A 107 7.51 -16.64 -6.21
N GLY A 108 8.53 -17.40 -5.85
CA GLY A 108 9.90 -17.10 -6.25
C GLY A 108 10.21 -17.29 -7.73
N GLY A 109 9.34 -17.94 -8.47
CA GLY A 109 9.50 -18.14 -9.91
C GLY A 109 8.23 -17.77 -10.67
N GLY A 110 7.47 -16.81 -10.13
CA GLY A 110 6.16 -16.48 -10.65
C GLY A 110 6.16 -16.08 -12.11
N SER A 111 5.10 -16.46 -12.79
CA SER A 111 4.88 -16.10 -14.18
C SER A 111 4.40 -14.66 -14.35
N LYS A 112 4.07 -14.00 -13.27
CA LYS A 112 3.62 -12.60 -13.31
C LYS A 112 4.69 -11.69 -12.75
N ASP A 113 5.03 -10.71 -13.56
CA ASP A 113 6.08 -9.76 -13.24
C ASP A 113 5.54 -8.43 -12.74
N TYR A 114 4.23 -8.24 -12.78
CA TYR A 114 3.62 -7.01 -12.32
C TYR A 114 2.16 -7.19 -11.94
N TYR A 115 1.71 -6.32 -11.04
CA TYR A 115 0.33 -6.26 -10.57
C TYR A 115 -0.17 -4.83 -10.55
N ASP A 116 -1.43 -4.67 -10.96
CA ASP A 116 -2.15 -3.41 -10.86
C ASP A 116 -3.01 -3.40 -9.62
N VAL A 117 -2.95 -2.35 -8.82
CA VAL A 117 -3.95 -2.12 -7.78
C VAL A 117 -4.65 -0.81 -8.08
N SER A 118 -5.90 -0.90 -8.48
CA SER A 118 -6.74 0.27 -8.66
C SER A 118 -7.51 0.52 -7.38
N LEU A 119 -7.41 1.73 -6.87
CA LEU A 119 -8.14 2.15 -5.67
C LEU A 119 -9.36 2.91 -6.16
N VAL A 120 -10.54 2.32 -5.94
CA VAL A 120 -11.81 2.89 -6.39
C VAL A 120 -12.72 3.10 -5.20
N ASP A 121 -13.71 4.00 -5.37
CA ASP A 121 -14.71 4.25 -4.35
C ASP A 121 -15.63 3.04 -4.20
N GLY A 122 -15.95 2.72 -3.00
CA GLY A 122 -16.92 1.69 -2.70
C GLY A 122 -16.37 0.45 -2.10
#